data_6b03c9a91feb6c9d3b8be592aa8ecc12
#
_entry.id   6b03c9a91feb6c9d3b8be592aa8ecc12
#
_cell.length_a   1.000
_cell.length_b   1.000
_cell.length_c   1.000
_cell.angle_alpha   90.00
_cell.angle_beta   90.00
_cell.angle_gamma   90.00
#
_symmetry.space_group_name_H-M   'P 1'
#
loop_
_entity.id
_entity.type
_entity.pdbx_description
1 polymer ?
#
loop_
_entity_poly.entity_id
_entity_poly.type
_entity_poly.pdbx_seq_one_letter_code
_entity_poly.pdbx_strand_id
1 'polypeptide(L)'
;MPIVNRPWSFNPLVVSGAPDEPGVYALFEDDEVVYYGCAVHGSTIQSALSEILTRVREGQGGCLQRVTRYSWEITHRPRLREAELLREYEQAHQHPPRCNQARSGLPAAEFVAGERRRSS
;
A
#
# COMPACT_ATOMS: atom_id res chain seq x y z
N MET A 1 -13.02 9.45 2.10
CA MET A 1 -12.85 9.74 0.67
C MET A 1 -11.66 8.98 0.13
N PRO A 2 -11.78 8.44 -1.08
CA PRO A 2 -10.65 7.72 -1.66
C PRO A 2 -9.50 8.66 -2.01
N ILE A 3 -8.35 8.06 -2.31
CA ILE A 3 -7.20 8.83 -2.78
C ILE A 3 -7.56 9.47 -4.10
N VAL A 4 -7.33 10.77 -4.22
CA VAL A 4 -7.85 11.53 -5.35
C VAL A 4 -6.91 11.64 -6.54
N ASN A 5 -5.58 11.46 -6.34
CA ASN A 5 -4.71 11.54 -7.51
C ASN A 5 -4.86 10.26 -8.33
N ARG A 6 -4.66 10.42 -9.63
CA ARG A 6 -4.86 9.30 -10.53
C ARG A 6 -3.70 8.31 -10.42
N PRO A 7 -3.95 7.03 -10.76
CA PRO A 7 -2.89 6.04 -10.68
C PRO A 7 -1.77 6.28 -11.66
N TRP A 8 -0.57 5.95 -11.22
CA TRP A 8 0.66 6.04 -12.00
C TRP A 8 1.16 4.63 -12.30
N SER A 9 1.93 4.48 -13.37
CA SER A 9 2.52 3.18 -13.70
C SER A 9 3.48 2.73 -12.61
N PHE A 10 3.42 1.45 -12.27
CA PHE A 10 4.24 0.88 -11.21
C PHE A 10 5.53 0.32 -11.80
N ASN A 11 6.50 1.20 -12.01
CA ASN A 11 7.79 0.81 -12.57
C ASN A 11 8.89 1.67 -11.94
N PRO A 12 10.18 1.29 -12.10
CA PRO A 12 11.26 1.98 -11.38
C PRO A 12 11.34 3.47 -11.66
N LEU A 13 11.16 3.87 -12.91
CA LEU A 13 11.28 5.27 -13.25
C LEU A 13 10.19 6.11 -12.60
N VAL A 14 8.95 5.65 -12.70
CA VAL A 14 7.81 6.40 -12.18
C VAL A 14 7.81 6.38 -10.65
N VAL A 15 8.12 5.23 -10.04
CA VAL A 15 8.19 5.13 -8.58
C VAL A 15 9.27 6.04 -8.00
N SER A 16 10.36 6.25 -8.74
CA SER A 16 11.42 7.13 -8.25
C SER A 16 10.94 8.57 -8.08
N GLY A 17 9.84 8.94 -8.72
CA GLY A 17 9.24 10.27 -8.57
C GLY A 17 8.16 10.35 -7.50
N ALA A 18 7.89 9.27 -6.78
CA ALA A 18 6.89 9.28 -5.74
C ALA A 18 7.37 10.13 -4.55
N PRO A 19 6.43 10.64 -3.72
CA PRO A 19 6.81 11.55 -2.64
C PRO A 19 7.75 10.93 -1.61
N ASP A 20 8.74 11.69 -1.21
CA ASP A 20 9.67 11.30 -0.15
C ASP A 20 9.11 11.80 1.19
N GLU A 21 7.85 11.46 1.47
CA GLU A 21 7.09 11.90 2.61
C GLU A 21 6.27 10.75 3.17
N PRO A 22 5.93 10.79 4.45
CA PRO A 22 5.00 9.81 5.00
C PRO A 22 3.61 9.97 4.38
N GLY A 23 2.86 8.90 4.33
CA GLY A 23 1.52 8.95 3.78
C GLY A 23 0.96 7.58 3.54
N VAL A 24 -0.06 7.52 2.69
CA VAL A 24 -0.71 6.28 2.31
C VAL A 24 -0.56 6.07 0.82
N TYR A 25 -0.70 4.82 0.41
CA TYR A 25 -0.65 4.50 -1.00
C TYR A 25 -1.64 3.37 -1.31
N ALA A 26 -2.04 3.32 -2.57
CA ALA A 26 -2.91 2.28 -3.09
C ALA A 26 -2.20 1.59 -4.23
N LEU A 27 -2.34 0.28 -4.31
CA LEU A 27 -1.78 -0.52 -5.40
C LEU A 27 -2.93 -1.13 -6.18
N PHE A 28 -2.78 -1.14 -7.50
CA PHE A 28 -3.84 -1.55 -8.42
C PHE A 28 -3.35 -2.66 -9.33
N GLU A 29 -4.26 -3.60 -9.63
CA GLU A 29 -4.12 -4.45 -10.82
C GLU A 29 -5.06 -3.85 -11.84
N ASP A 30 -4.48 -3.20 -12.85
CA ASP A 30 -5.25 -2.42 -13.82
C ASP A 30 -6.12 -1.37 -13.12
N ASP A 31 -7.42 -1.53 -13.06
CA ASP A 31 -8.31 -0.56 -12.43
C ASP A 31 -8.78 -0.97 -11.04
N GLU A 32 -8.39 -2.14 -10.60
CA GLU A 32 -8.86 -2.66 -9.32
C GLU A 32 -7.86 -2.35 -8.21
N VAL A 33 -8.33 -1.72 -7.13
CA VAL A 33 -7.51 -1.54 -5.94
C VAL A 33 -7.34 -2.90 -5.28
N VAL A 34 -6.11 -3.35 -5.10
CA VAL A 34 -5.84 -4.62 -4.45
C VAL A 34 -5.19 -4.46 -3.08
N TYR A 35 -4.71 -3.27 -2.76
CA TYR A 35 -3.99 -3.08 -1.51
C TYR A 35 -3.90 -1.61 -1.14
N TYR A 36 -4.15 -1.30 0.13
CA TYR A 36 -3.82 0.00 0.73
C TYR A 36 -2.72 -0.23 1.74
N GLY A 37 -1.71 0.63 1.72
CA GLY A 37 -0.64 0.57 2.70
C GLY A 37 -0.31 1.96 3.21
N CYS A 38 0.55 2.03 4.22
CA CYS A 38 0.98 3.32 4.74
C CYS A 38 2.48 3.31 4.99
N ALA A 39 3.08 4.48 4.81
CA ALA A 39 4.47 4.75 5.13
C ALA A 39 4.46 5.63 6.37
N VAL A 40 4.87 5.06 7.50
CA VAL A 40 4.77 5.74 8.76
C VAL A 40 6.08 6.43 9.10
N HIS A 41 6.12 7.01 10.29
CA HIS A 41 7.27 7.74 10.80
C HIS A 41 8.57 6.98 10.53
N GLY A 42 9.53 7.63 9.92
CA GLY A 42 10.80 7.00 9.57
C GLY A 42 10.81 6.33 8.20
N SER A 43 9.67 6.37 7.50
CA SER A 43 9.56 5.80 6.17
C SER A 43 8.85 6.80 5.27
N THR A 44 8.95 6.60 3.96
CA THR A 44 8.28 7.48 3.00
C THR A 44 7.49 6.66 2.01
N ILE A 45 6.55 7.32 1.33
CA ILE A 45 5.77 6.68 0.29
C ILE A 45 6.71 6.10 -0.76
N GLN A 46 7.71 6.88 -1.18
CA GLN A 46 8.67 6.40 -2.17
C GLN A 46 9.43 5.17 -1.70
N SER A 47 9.93 5.17 -0.46
CA SER A 47 10.71 4.03 0.02
C SER A 47 9.85 2.78 0.15
N ALA A 48 8.60 2.93 0.58
CA ALA A 48 7.71 1.79 0.70
C ALA A 48 7.39 1.19 -0.67
N LEU A 49 7.08 2.06 -1.65
CA LEU A 49 6.77 1.60 -3.00
C LEU A 49 7.99 0.96 -3.66
N SER A 50 9.18 1.53 -3.43
CA SER A 50 10.41 0.99 -4.00
C SER A 50 10.71 -0.40 -3.46
N GLU A 51 10.46 -0.62 -2.18
CA GLU A 51 10.69 -1.93 -1.58
C GLU A 51 9.74 -2.97 -2.18
N ILE A 52 8.47 -2.62 -2.33
CA ILE A 52 7.50 -3.52 -2.95
C ILE A 52 7.88 -3.81 -4.39
N LEU A 53 8.27 -2.77 -5.13
CA LEU A 53 8.67 -2.92 -6.51
C LEU A 53 9.85 -3.88 -6.66
N THR A 54 10.84 -3.76 -5.77
CA THR A 54 11.98 -4.65 -5.77
C THR A 54 11.55 -6.10 -5.59
N ARG A 55 10.66 -6.36 -4.65
CA ARG A 55 10.16 -7.71 -4.42
C ARG A 55 9.41 -8.24 -5.64
N VAL A 56 8.58 -7.39 -6.25
CA VAL A 56 7.83 -7.77 -7.45
C VAL A 56 8.78 -8.14 -8.59
N ARG A 57 9.84 -7.36 -8.77
CA ARG A 57 10.80 -7.62 -9.84
C ARG A 57 11.62 -8.88 -9.59
N GLU A 58 11.73 -9.29 -8.35
CA GLU A 58 12.43 -10.52 -8.00
C GLU A 58 11.51 -11.73 -7.96
N GLY A 59 10.25 -11.54 -8.35
CA GLY A 59 9.28 -12.63 -8.33
C GLY A 59 8.79 -12.98 -6.93
N GLN A 60 8.99 -12.08 -5.96
CA GLN A 60 8.66 -12.32 -4.56
C GLN A 60 7.55 -11.41 -4.05
N GLY A 61 6.73 -10.89 -4.96
CA GLY A 61 5.66 -9.97 -4.59
C GLY A 61 4.45 -10.63 -3.96
N GLY A 62 4.32 -11.95 -4.06
CA GLY A 62 3.16 -12.63 -3.51
C GLY A 62 1.88 -12.12 -4.13
N CYS A 63 0.92 -11.75 -3.29
CA CYS A 63 -0.36 -11.21 -3.76
C CYS A 63 -0.18 -9.96 -4.60
N LEU A 64 0.93 -9.22 -4.42
CA LEU A 64 1.18 -7.98 -5.14
C LEU A 64 1.97 -8.17 -6.42
N GLN A 65 2.20 -9.42 -6.84
CA GLN A 65 3.07 -9.70 -7.98
C GLN A 65 2.56 -9.10 -9.29
N ARG A 66 1.26 -8.90 -9.42
CA ARG A 66 0.66 -8.40 -10.66
C ARG A 66 0.26 -6.94 -10.60
N VAL A 67 0.72 -6.21 -9.62
CA VAL A 67 0.39 -4.79 -9.51
C VAL A 67 0.96 -4.04 -10.70
N THR A 68 0.11 -3.20 -11.31
CA THR A 68 0.47 -2.44 -12.50
C THR A 68 0.50 -0.94 -12.27
N ARG A 69 -0.20 -0.45 -11.24
CA ARG A 69 -0.31 0.99 -10.98
C ARG A 69 -0.34 1.27 -9.49
N TYR A 70 -0.04 2.52 -9.14
CA TYR A 70 -0.13 2.96 -7.76
C TYR A 70 -0.66 4.39 -7.70
N SER A 71 -1.21 4.75 -6.55
CA SER A 71 -1.51 6.15 -6.23
C SER A 71 -1.11 6.41 -4.79
N TRP A 72 -1.13 7.68 -4.37
CA TRP A 72 -0.63 8.04 -3.06
C TRP A 72 -1.31 9.28 -2.54
N GLU A 73 -1.17 9.48 -1.23
CA GLU A 73 -1.66 10.68 -0.56
C GLU A 73 -0.72 10.98 0.60
N ILE A 74 -0.16 12.18 0.65
CA ILE A 74 0.67 12.60 1.76
C ILE A 74 -0.23 12.93 2.93
N THR A 75 0.10 12.43 4.11
CA THR A 75 -0.68 12.72 5.31
C THR A 75 0.21 12.63 6.53
N HIS A 76 -0.08 13.45 7.54
CA HIS A 76 0.63 13.40 8.81
C HIS A 76 0.15 12.27 9.69
N ARG A 77 -0.93 11.60 9.33
CA ARG A 77 -1.51 10.50 10.11
C ARG A 77 -1.74 9.29 9.22
N PRO A 78 -0.64 8.67 8.75
CA PRO A 78 -0.78 7.59 7.77
C PRO A 78 -1.62 6.41 8.25
N ARG A 79 -1.46 5.99 9.52
CA ARG A 79 -2.21 4.84 10.01
C ARG A 79 -3.69 5.12 10.10
N LEU A 80 -4.06 6.32 10.53
CA LEU A 80 -5.46 6.71 10.62
C LEU A 80 -6.07 6.76 9.22
N ARG A 81 -5.35 7.36 8.28
CA ARG A 81 -5.84 7.47 6.91
C ARG A 81 -5.98 6.11 6.26
N GLU A 82 -5.03 5.22 6.50
CA GLU A 82 -5.12 3.86 5.99
C GLU A 82 -6.37 3.17 6.52
N ALA A 83 -6.64 3.31 7.80
CA ALA A 83 -7.82 2.70 8.41
C ALA A 83 -9.10 3.25 7.80
N GLU A 84 -9.14 4.55 7.51
CA GLU A 84 -10.29 5.15 6.84
C GLU A 84 -10.50 4.56 5.45
N LEU A 85 -9.43 4.45 4.69
CA LEU A 85 -9.51 3.92 3.33
C LEU A 85 -9.99 2.47 3.34
N LEU A 86 -9.47 1.68 4.27
CA LEU A 86 -9.88 0.28 4.38
C LEU A 86 -11.34 0.16 4.78
N ARG A 87 -11.79 1.02 5.70
CA ARG A 87 -13.19 1.00 6.11
C ARG A 87 -14.11 1.40 4.98
N GLU A 88 -13.75 2.44 4.23
CA GLU A 88 -14.55 2.87 3.08
C GLU A 88 -14.65 1.77 2.04
N TYR A 89 -13.53 1.12 1.76
CA TYR A 89 -13.53 0.03 0.80
C TYR A 89 -14.43 -1.11 1.26
N GLU A 90 -14.31 -1.48 2.52
CA GLU A 90 -15.08 -2.58 3.08
C GLU A 90 -16.57 -2.26 3.08
N GLN A 91 -16.95 -1.01 3.33
CA GLN A 91 -18.34 -0.61 3.26
C GLN A 91 -18.90 -0.71 1.85
N ALA A 92 -18.08 -0.40 0.86
CA ALA A 92 -18.53 -0.43 -0.54
C ALA A 92 -18.54 -1.84 -1.12
N HIS A 93 -17.64 -2.71 -0.68
CA HIS A 93 -17.42 -4.01 -1.31
C HIS A 93 -17.71 -5.21 -0.40
N GLN A 94 -17.96 -4.97 0.88
CA GLN A 94 -18.25 -5.98 1.91
C GLN A 94 -17.05 -6.88 2.23
N HIS A 95 -15.84 -6.46 1.84
CA HIS A 95 -14.61 -7.15 2.19
C HIS A 95 -13.45 -6.17 1.98
N PRO A 96 -12.30 -6.41 2.63
CA PRO A 96 -11.14 -5.55 2.37
C PRO A 96 -10.55 -5.81 0.98
N PRO A 97 -9.65 -4.95 0.50
CA PRO A 97 -8.97 -5.22 -0.77
C PRO A 97 -8.26 -6.58 -0.71
N ARG A 98 -8.17 -7.23 -1.85
CA ARG A 98 -7.73 -8.63 -1.92
C ARG A 98 -6.41 -8.89 -1.21
N CYS A 99 -5.44 -8.03 -1.40
CA CYS A 99 -4.12 -8.25 -0.79
C CYS A 99 -4.03 -7.76 0.65
N ASN A 100 -4.98 -6.95 1.09
CA ASN A 100 -5.08 -6.63 2.51
C ASN A 100 -5.65 -7.80 3.28
N GLN A 101 -6.51 -8.60 2.66
CA GLN A 101 -7.00 -9.82 3.29
C GLN A 101 -5.86 -10.78 3.56
N ALA A 102 -4.97 -10.95 2.58
CA ALA A 102 -3.81 -11.80 2.74
C ALA A 102 -2.91 -11.32 3.87
N ARG A 103 -2.69 -9.99 3.93
CA ARG A 103 -1.89 -9.41 4.99
C ARG A 103 -2.53 -9.64 6.36
N SER A 104 -3.84 -9.49 6.43
CA SER A 104 -4.56 -9.67 7.69
C SER A 104 -4.43 -11.09 8.22
N GLY A 105 -4.28 -12.05 7.33
CA GLY A 105 -4.13 -13.44 7.72
C GLY A 105 -2.71 -13.82 8.07
N LEU A 106 -1.75 -12.91 7.95
CA LEU A 106 -0.36 -13.19 8.23
C LEU A 106 0.00 -12.82 9.65
N PRO A 107 1.06 -13.42 10.18
CA PRO A 107 1.59 -12.96 11.45
C PRO A 107 1.97 -11.48 11.31
N ALA A 108 1.65 -10.70 12.33
CA ALA A 108 1.89 -9.28 12.28
C ALA A 108 3.35 -8.93 12.01
N ALA A 109 4.24 -9.76 12.48
CA ALA A 109 5.66 -9.51 12.33
C ALA A 109 6.12 -9.49 10.89
N GLU A 110 5.35 -10.06 10.03
CA GLU A 110 5.73 -10.10 8.64
C GLU A 110 5.90 -8.73 8.07
N PHE A 111 5.11 -7.86 8.54
CA PHE A 111 5.11 -6.58 7.98
C PHE A 111 5.39 -5.53 8.95
N VAL A 112 5.37 -5.64 9.19
CA VAL A 112 5.55 -4.58 9.70
C VAL A 112 6.56 -4.31 9.83
N ALA A 113 6.68 -4.62 9.35
CA ALA A 113 7.58 -4.41 9.48
C ALA A 113 7.86 -3.65 10.36
N GLY A 114 7.75 -3.90 10.90
CA GLY A 114 7.76 -3.32 11.79
C GLY A 114 6.98 -3.24 12.56
N GLU A 115 6.18 -3.75 12.54
CA GLU A 115 5.51 -3.75 13.23
C GLU A 115 4.95 -4.26 13.80
N ARG A 116 4.48 -4.80 13.96
CA ARG A 116 4.06 -5.36 14.42
C ARG A 116 3.59 -5.56 15.03
N ARG A 117 3.16 -5.92 15.14
CA ARG A 117 2.78 -6.24 15.64
C ARG A 117 2.13 -6.10 16.29
N ARG A 118 1.56 -6.29 16.39
CA ARG A 118 1.14 -6.24 16.86
C ARG A 118 0.58 -5.96 17.26
N SER A 119 0.15 -6.00 17.01
CA SER A 119 -0.03 -5.86 17.17
C SER A 119 -0.34 -5.55 17.18
N SER A 120 -0.80 -5.53 17.02
CA SER A 120 -0.57 -5.31 16.92
C SER A 120 -0.64 -5.19 16.98
#